data_e620aa93138d8725ca6d18d0635fbbc4
#
_entry.id   e620aa93138d8725ca6d18d0635fbbc4
#
_cell.length_a   1.000
_cell.length_b   1.000
_cell.length_c   1.000
_cell.angle_alpha   90.00
_cell.angle_beta   90.00
_cell.angle_gamma   90.00
#
_symmetry.space_group_name_H-M   'P 1'
#
loop_
_entity.id
_entity.type
_entity.pdbx_description
1 polymer ?
#
loop_
_entity_poly.entity_id
_entity_poly.type
_entity_poly.pdbx_seq_one_letter_code
_entity_poly.pdbx_strand_id
1 'polypeptide(L)'
;AFEIRTINMNHLLNAFITPIDRESIYRVVTQLDSIAVSIKHFLVEAKAYNIHVLDDGFIDIFNKLLQCTNALNSGFLKLGTSHELEVIHNTQMVRDSYDALVNEYVIIMARLAKSNDMADVFIHRELLIQLREIGKRLQGCANSLEDIVIKMR
;
A
#
# COMPACT_ATOMS: atom_id res chain seq x y z
N ALA A 1 -6.67 0.03 13.64
CA ALA A 1 -6.91 0.92 12.50
C ALA A 1 -8.27 1.63 12.60
N PHE A 2 -9.38 0.91 12.79
CA PHE A 2 -10.73 1.49 12.83
C PHE A 2 -10.89 2.58 13.92
N GLU A 3 -10.45 2.34 15.14
CA GLU A 3 -10.54 3.33 16.24
C GLU A 3 -9.75 4.60 15.93
N ILE A 4 -8.52 4.48 15.45
CA ILE A 4 -7.68 5.62 15.09
C ILE A 4 -8.32 6.43 13.96
N ARG A 5 -8.90 5.75 12.96
CA ARG A 5 -9.64 6.41 11.89
C ARG A 5 -10.84 7.20 12.44
N THR A 6 -11.62 6.60 13.34
CA THR A 6 -12.81 7.26 13.94
C THR A 6 -12.41 8.48 14.76
N ILE A 7 -11.35 8.40 15.56
CA ILE A 7 -10.82 9.52 16.34
C ILE A 7 -10.38 10.65 15.40
N ASN A 8 -9.58 10.34 14.37
CA ASN A 8 -9.11 11.34 13.41
C ASN A 8 -10.26 12.00 12.65
N MET A 9 -11.30 11.25 12.28
CA MET A 9 -12.50 11.80 11.64
C MET A 9 -13.26 12.76 12.56
N ASN A 10 -13.41 12.43 13.84
CA ASN A 10 -14.08 13.31 14.80
C ASN A 10 -13.29 14.61 15.00
N HIS A 11 -11.96 14.55 15.11
CA HIS A 11 -11.11 15.74 15.18
C HIS A 11 -11.22 16.60 13.91
N LEU A 12 -11.23 15.99 12.74
CA LEU A 12 -11.37 16.69 11.46
C LEU A 12 -12.73 17.40 11.32
N LEU A 13 -13.81 16.76 11.75
CA LEU A 13 -15.15 17.35 11.72
C LEU A 13 -15.28 18.56 12.64
N ASN A 14 -14.58 18.55 13.78
CA ASN A 14 -14.62 19.62 14.78
C ASN A 14 -13.60 20.75 14.52
N ALA A 15 -12.63 20.56 13.61
CA ALA A 15 -11.66 21.58 13.26
C ALA A 15 -12.31 22.66 12.39
N PHE A 16 -12.19 23.94 12.81
CA PHE A 16 -12.77 25.07 12.06
C PHE A 16 -11.93 25.44 10.82
N ILE A 17 -10.62 25.39 10.96
CA ILE A 17 -9.64 25.66 9.89
C ILE A 17 -8.58 24.57 9.90
N THR A 18 -8.27 24.00 8.74
CA THR A 18 -7.18 23.05 8.55
C THR A 18 -6.22 23.58 7.48
N PRO A 19 -4.89 23.45 7.67
CA PRO A 19 -3.90 23.88 6.66
C PRO A 19 -3.96 23.03 5.39
N ILE A 20 -4.55 21.85 5.47
CA ILE A 20 -4.76 20.92 4.36
C ILE A 20 -6.28 20.76 4.19
N ASP A 21 -6.72 20.69 2.93
CA ASP A 21 -8.10 20.44 2.56
C ASP A 21 -8.65 19.17 3.25
N ARG A 22 -9.82 19.31 3.90
CA ARG A 22 -10.46 18.24 4.67
C ARG A 22 -10.74 16.99 3.84
N GLU A 23 -11.12 17.16 2.58
CA GLU A 23 -11.37 16.05 1.67
C GLU A 23 -10.09 15.26 1.43
N SER A 24 -8.96 15.94 1.24
CA SER A 24 -7.66 15.30 1.06
C SER A 24 -7.23 14.52 2.30
N ILE A 25 -7.43 15.06 3.51
CA ILE A 25 -7.15 14.36 4.76
C ILE A 25 -8.05 13.11 4.88
N TYR A 26 -9.36 13.26 4.64
CA TYR A 26 -10.31 12.15 4.69
C TYR A 26 -9.90 11.02 3.74
N ARG A 27 -9.54 11.37 2.50
CA ARG A 27 -9.10 10.43 1.47
C ARG A 27 -7.88 9.64 1.90
N VAL A 28 -6.85 10.32 2.39
CA VAL A 28 -5.62 9.66 2.87
C VAL A 28 -5.90 8.73 4.04
N VAL A 29 -6.64 9.17 5.06
CA VAL A 29 -6.98 8.33 6.23
C VAL A 29 -7.76 7.09 5.81
N THR A 30 -8.70 7.23 4.86
CA THR A 30 -9.47 6.11 4.32
C THR A 30 -8.59 5.14 3.55
N GLN A 31 -7.63 5.63 2.77
CA GLN A 31 -6.67 4.79 2.05
C GLN A 31 -5.73 4.04 3.00
N LEU A 32 -5.21 4.69 4.03
CA LEU A 32 -4.38 4.04 5.05
C LEU A 32 -5.14 2.92 5.78
N ASP A 33 -6.41 3.16 6.14
CA ASP A 33 -7.27 2.14 6.72
C ASP A 33 -7.47 0.96 5.76
N SER A 34 -7.70 1.23 4.48
CA SER A 34 -7.89 0.20 3.45
C SER A 34 -6.63 -0.66 3.23
N ILE A 35 -5.42 -0.08 3.35
CA ILE A 35 -4.15 -0.81 3.32
C ILE A 35 -4.10 -1.80 4.50
N ALA A 36 -4.37 -1.31 5.72
CA ALA A 36 -4.37 -2.16 6.91
C ALA A 36 -5.38 -3.31 6.83
N VAL A 37 -6.58 -3.04 6.30
CA VAL A 37 -7.61 -4.06 6.05
C VAL A 37 -7.13 -5.09 5.04
N SER A 38 -6.47 -4.69 3.95
CA SER A 38 -5.94 -5.61 2.94
C SER A 38 -4.85 -6.52 3.50
N ILE A 39 -3.96 -6.00 4.35
CA ILE A 39 -2.94 -6.81 5.03
C ILE A 39 -3.61 -7.85 5.94
N LYS A 40 -4.66 -7.45 6.68
CA LYS A 40 -5.44 -8.38 7.51
C LYS A 40 -6.07 -9.48 6.65
N HIS A 41 -6.67 -9.15 5.50
CA HIS A 41 -7.28 -10.14 4.61
C HIS A 41 -6.25 -11.14 4.10
N PHE A 42 -5.08 -10.67 3.64
CA PHE A 42 -3.97 -11.54 3.25
C PHE A 42 -3.61 -12.54 4.36
N LEU A 43 -3.45 -12.07 5.61
CA LEU A 43 -3.10 -12.93 6.74
C LEU A 43 -4.20 -13.95 7.06
N VAL A 44 -5.47 -13.56 6.95
CA VAL A 44 -6.61 -14.48 7.17
C VAL A 44 -6.64 -15.57 6.10
N GLU A 45 -6.43 -15.21 4.83
CA GLU A 45 -6.40 -16.19 3.74
C GLU A 45 -5.19 -17.10 3.82
N ALA A 46 -3.98 -16.58 4.04
CA ALA A 46 -2.78 -17.39 4.22
C ALA A 46 -2.93 -18.40 5.35
N LYS A 47 -3.56 -17.99 6.46
CA LYS A 47 -3.87 -18.89 7.58
C LYS A 47 -4.92 -19.93 7.19
N ALA A 48 -5.98 -19.54 6.49
CA ALA A 48 -7.04 -20.45 6.06
C ALA A 48 -6.53 -21.54 5.09
N TYR A 49 -5.59 -21.17 4.22
CA TYR A 49 -4.92 -22.10 3.30
C TYR A 49 -3.79 -22.89 3.95
N ASN A 50 -3.53 -22.68 5.26
CA ASN A 50 -2.48 -23.36 6.00
C ASN A 50 -1.08 -23.19 5.40
N ILE A 51 -0.79 -21.98 4.87
CA ILE A 51 0.50 -21.66 4.28
C ILE A 51 1.51 -21.34 5.39
N HIS A 52 2.55 -22.15 5.46
CA HIS A 52 3.63 -22.01 6.45
C HIS A 52 4.96 -21.56 5.84
N VAL A 53 5.13 -21.80 4.55
CA VAL A 53 6.36 -21.48 3.82
C VAL A 53 5.98 -20.78 2.51
N LEU A 54 6.60 -19.66 2.26
CA LEU A 54 6.50 -18.92 0.99
C LEU A 54 7.85 -19.04 0.27
N ASP A 55 7.82 -19.15 -1.06
CA ASP A 55 9.03 -19.20 -1.88
C ASP A 55 9.73 -17.83 -1.99
N ASP A 56 10.92 -17.83 -2.57
CA ASP A 56 11.75 -16.63 -2.71
C ASP A 56 11.03 -15.49 -3.49
N GLY A 57 10.17 -15.84 -4.45
CA GLY A 57 9.40 -14.85 -5.20
C GLY A 57 8.42 -14.07 -4.33
N PHE A 58 7.79 -14.71 -3.34
CA PHE A 58 6.97 -14.01 -2.36
C PHE A 58 7.80 -13.09 -1.48
N ILE A 59 9.00 -13.52 -1.08
CA ILE A 59 9.93 -12.70 -0.30
C ILE A 59 10.29 -11.43 -1.07
N ASP A 60 10.55 -11.53 -2.37
CA ASP A 60 10.84 -10.38 -3.23
C ASP A 60 9.65 -9.41 -3.32
N ILE A 61 8.43 -9.91 -3.44
CA ILE A 61 7.21 -9.08 -3.39
C ILE A 61 7.07 -8.37 -2.04
N PHE A 62 7.29 -9.08 -0.91
CA PHE A 62 7.26 -8.46 0.42
C PHE A 62 8.31 -7.35 0.57
N ASN A 63 9.52 -7.57 0.05
CA ASN A 63 10.57 -6.54 0.05
C ASN A 63 10.14 -5.29 -0.75
N LYS A 64 9.46 -5.45 -1.90
CA LYS A 64 8.91 -4.32 -2.67
C LYS A 64 7.80 -3.61 -1.91
N LEU A 65 6.89 -4.34 -1.25
CA LEU A 65 5.86 -3.74 -0.39
C LEU A 65 6.46 -2.97 0.78
N LEU A 66 7.52 -3.49 1.39
CA LEU A 66 8.25 -2.80 2.45
C LEU A 66 8.91 -1.52 1.94
N GLN A 67 9.52 -1.54 0.76
CA GLN A 67 10.06 -0.35 0.11
C GLN A 67 8.98 0.71 -0.15
N CYS A 68 7.82 0.31 -0.71
CA CYS A 68 6.66 1.21 -0.88
C CYS A 68 6.24 1.84 0.46
N THR A 69 6.12 1.03 1.50
CA THR A 69 5.68 1.49 2.83
C THR A 69 6.66 2.47 3.45
N ASN A 70 7.97 2.18 3.38
CA ASN A 70 9.02 3.04 3.90
C ASN A 70 9.08 4.38 3.16
N ALA A 71 9.00 4.36 1.83
CA ALA A 71 8.97 5.57 1.02
C ALA A 71 7.72 6.41 1.32
N LEU A 72 6.54 5.78 1.42
CA LEU A 72 5.30 6.47 1.77
C LEU A 72 5.38 7.11 3.16
N ASN A 73 5.89 6.38 4.16
CA ASN A 73 6.10 6.91 5.51
C ASN A 73 7.05 8.10 5.51
N SER A 74 8.17 8.02 4.79
CA SER A 74 9.13 9.12 4.64
C SER A 74 8.48 10.35 4.01
N GLY A 75 7.62 10.16 3.00
CA GLY A 75 6.85 11.25 2.39
C GLY A 75 5.91 11.93 3.39
N PHE A 76 5.18 11.16 4.20
CA PHE A 76 4.29 11.73 5.23
C PHE A 76 5.06 12.52 6.30
N LEU A 77 6.23 12.03 6.74
CA LEU A 77 7.06 12.73 7.73
C LEU A 77 7.60 14.09 7.23
N LYS A 78 7.66 14.27 5.91
CA LYS A 78 8.10 15.53 5.29
C LYS A 78 6.94 16.47 4.91
N LEU A 79 5.70 16.00 4.99
CA LEU A 79 4.53 16.81 4.68
C LEU A 79 4.40 18.00 5.63
N GLY A 80 4.15 19.19 5.07
CA GLY A 80 4.03 20.43 5.84
C GLY A 80 5.38 21.02 6.31
N THR A 81 6.50 20.46 5.86
CA THR A 81 7.84 21.03 6.05
C THR A 81 8.30 21.75 4.78
N SER A 82 9.44 22.45 4.82
CA SER A 82 10.04 23.08 3.63
C SER A 82 10.66 22.08 2.62
N HIS A 83 10.32 20.79 2.72
CA HIS A 83 10.92 19.70 1.95
C HIS A 83 9.93 19.08 0.94
N GLU A 84 9.11 19.86 0.28
CA GLU A 84 8.08 19.39 -0.66
C GLU A 84 8.66 18.53 -1.79
N LEU A 85 9.85 18.86 -2.30
CA LEU A 85 10.50 18.05 -3.33
C LEU A 85 10.88 16.65 -2.83
N GLU A 86 11.20 16.52 -1.55
CA GLU A 86 11.45 15.20 -0.94
C GLU A 86 10.17 14.38 -0.84
N VAL A 87 9.00 15.01 -0.59
CA VAL A 87 7.70 14.32 -0.63
C VAL A 87 7.45 13.77 -2.02
N ILE A 88 7.60 14.60 -3.07
CA ILE A 88 7.41 14.18 -4.47
C ILE A 88 8.39 13.06 -4.84
N HIS A 89 9.66 13.15 -4.42
CA HIS A 89 10.63 12.09 -4.64
C HIS A 89 10.20 10.77 -3.97
N ASN A 90 9.72 10.82 -2.72
CA ASN A 90 9.24 9.64 -2.02
C ASN A 90 7.98 9.04 -2.69
N THR A 91 7.05 9.85 -3.18
CA THR A 91 5.89 9.34 -3.93
C THR A 91 6.30 8.67 -5.24
N GLN A 92 7.34 9.17 -5.91
CA GLN A 92 7.91 8.50 -7.09
C GLN A 92 8.56 7.16 -6.73
N MET A 93 9.30 7.08 -5.62
CA MET A 93 9.87 5.81 -5.13
C MET A 93 8.79 4.76 -4.85
N VAL A 94 7.60 5.16 -4.37
CA VAL A 94 6.47 4.24 -4.20
C VAL A 94 6.02 3.69 -5.55
N ARG A 95 5.88 4.54 -6.57
CA ARG A 95 5.48 4.13 -7.93
C ARG A 95 6.49 3.15 -8.53
N ASP A 96 7.78 3.49 -8.47
CA ASP A 96 8.86 2.65 -9.02
C ASP A 96 8.91 1.28 -8.31
N SER A 97 8.73 1.25 -6.99
CA SER A 97 8.70 0.01 -6.22
C SER A 97 7.46 -0.83 -6.53
N TYR A 98 6.31 -0.18 -6.78
CA TYR A 98 5.09 -0.89 -7.20
C TYR A 98 5.23 -1.47 -8.61
N ASP A 99 5.82 -0.74 -9.55
CA ASP A 99 6.06 -1.24 -10.91
C ASP A 99 7.02 -2.44 -10.88
N ALA A 100 8.05 -2.40 -10.03
CA ALA A 100 8.94 -3.53 -9.81
C ALA A 100 8.20 -4.73 -9.19
N LEU A 101 7.24 -4.50 -8.27
CA LEU A 101 6.38 -5.54 -7.71
C LEU A 101 5.50 -6.17 -8.79
N VAL A 102 4.90 -5.37 -9.67
CA VAL A 102 4.06 -5.88 -10.77
C VAL A 102 4.88 -6.76 -11.73
N ASN A 103 6.11 -6.38 -12.03
CA ASN A 103 7.00 -7.20 -12.85
C ASN A 103 7.28 -8.55 -12.19
N GLU A 104 7.61 -8.57 -10.89
CA GLU A 104 7.83 -9.82 -10.14
C GLU A 104 6.57 -10.67 -10.08
N TYR A 105 5.42 -10.07 -9.83
CA TYR A 105 4.12 -10.75 -9.87
C TYR A 105 3.91 -11.48 -11.22
N VAL A 106 4.20 -10.82 -12.35
CA VAL A 106 4.04 -11.42 -13.68
C VAL A 106 5.00 -12.62 -13.87
N ILE A 107 6.24 -12.50 -13.40
CA ILE A 107 7.23 -13.60 -13.46
C ILE A 107 6.74 -14.81 -12.68
N ILE A 108 6.27 -14.62 -11.44
CA ILE A 108 5.77 -15.71 -10.61
C ILE A 108 4.52 -16.33 -11.24
N MET A 109 3.57 -15.52 -11.73
CA MET A 109 2.37 -16.00 -12.40
C MET A 109 2.68 -16.82 -13.65
N ALA A 110 3.68 -16.41 -14.44
CA ALA A 110 4.13 -17.17 -15.61
C ALA A 110 4.78 -18.52 -15.23
N ARG A 111 5.44 -18.59 -14.09
CA ARG A 111 5.99 -19.83 -13.52
C ARG A 111 4.87 -20.75 -13.03
N LEU A 112 3.92 -20.24 -12.27
CA LEU A 112 2.75 -20.97 -11.76
C LEU A 112 1.91 -21.58 -12.90
N ALA A 113 1.76 -20.87 -14.01
CA ALA A 113 1.01 -21.35 -15.19
C ALA A 113 1.59 -22.63 -15.83
N LYS A 114 2.83 -23.00 -15.47
CA LYS A 114 3.50 -24.23 -15.95
C LYS A 114 3.39 -25.38 -14.95
N SER A 115 2.82 -25.16 -13.77
CA SER A 115 2.64 -26.19 -12.75
C SER A 115 1.49 -27.12 -13.08
N ASN A 116 1.64 -28.40 -12.76
CA ASN A 116 0.59 -29.40 -12.88
C ASN A 116 -0.26 -29.55 -11.58
N ASP A 117 0.16 -28.92 -10.48
CA ASP A 117 -0.59 -28.91 -9.23
C ASP A 117 -1.54 -27.72 -9.20
N MET A 118 -2.77 -27.98 -9.64
CA MET A 118 -3.81 -26.95 -9.76
C MET A 118 -4.25 -26.39 -8.40
N ALA A 119 -4.17 -27.18 -7.32
CA ALA A 119 -4.52 -26.71 -5.99
C ALA A 119 -3.47 -25.71 -5.48
N ASP A 120 -2.19 -26.04 -5.66
CA ASP A 120 -1.08 -25.15 -5.34
C ASP A 120 -1.12 -23.86 -6.16
N VAL A 121 -1.35 -23.97 -7.46
CA VAL A 121 -1.52 -22.81 -8.38
C VAL A 121 -2.64 -21.90 -7.90
N PHE A 122 -3.80 -22.45 -7.54
CA PHE A 122 -4.93 -21.66 -7.06
C PHE A 122 -4.58 -20.87 -5.80
N ILE A 123 -4.01 -21.52 -4.80
CA ILE A 123 -3.67 -20.91 -3.50
C ILE A 123 -2.63 -19.79 -3.69
N HIS A 124 -1.54 -20.08 -4.40
CA HIS A 124 -0.48 -19.10 -4.63
C HIS A 124 -0.98 -17.90 -5.44
N ARG A 125 -1.82 -18.15 -6.45
CA ARG A 125 -2.42 -17.09 -7.27
C ARG A 125 -3.28 -16.15 -6.42
N GLU A 126 -4.15 -16.67 -5.54
CA GLU A 126 -5.00 -15.84 -4.68
C GLU A 126 -4.16 -14.96 -3.74
N LEU A 127 -3.14 -15.53 -3.09
CA LEU A 127 -2.24 -14.77 -2.23
C LEU A 127 -1.47 -13.69 -3.00
N LEU A 128 -0.99 -13.99 -4.20
CA LEU A 128 -0.30 -13.02 -5.07
C LEU A 128 -1.20 -11.86 -5.48
N ILE A 129 -2.47 -12.12 -5.78
CA ILE A 129 -3.47 -11.08 -6.10
C ILE A 129 -3.64 -10.13 -4.90
N GLN A 130 -3.73 -10.67 -3.68
CA GLN A 130 -3.84 -9.87 -2.46
C GLN A 130 -2.61 -8.97 -2.26
N LEU A 131 -1.41 -9.50 -2.43
CA LEU A 131 -0.18 -8.73 -2.29
C LEU A 131 -0.08 -7.59 -3.33
N ARG A 132 -0.44 -7.88 -4.59
CA ARG A 132 -0.50 -6.85 -5.64
C ARG A 132 -1.52 -5.76 -5.31
N GLU A 133 -2.68 -6.13 -4.74
CA GLU A 133 -3.71 -5.17 -4.34
C GLU A 133 -3.21 -4.27 -3.20
N ILE A 134 -2.45 -4.80 -2.24
CA ILE A 134 -1.80 -4.00 -1.18
C ILE A 134 -0.87 -2.96 -1.81
N GLY A 135 -0.02 -3.37 -2.75
CA GLY A 135 0.87 -2.46 -3.47
C GLY A 135 0.14 -1.36 -4.23
N LYS A 136 -0.95 -1.70 -4.92
CA LYS A 136 -1.82 -0.75 -5.62
C LYS A 136 -2.43 0.29 -4.68
N ARG A 137 -2.83 -0.11 -3.48
CA ARG A 137 -3.37 0.81 -2.46
C ARG A 137 -2.29 1.73 -1.90
N LEU A 138 -1.07 1.23 -1.71
CA LEU A 138 0.09 2.06 -1.32
C LEU A 138 0.38 3.13 -2.39
N GLN A 139 0.40 2.75 -3.68
CA GLN A 139 0.55 3.69 -4.79
C GLN A 139 -0.59 4.73 -4.82
N GLY A 140 -1.85 4.32 -4.62
CA GLY A 140 -2.99 5.23 -4.54
C GLY A 140 -2.83 6.25 -3.41
N CYS A 141 -2.34 5.81 -2.24
CA CYS A 141 -2.07 6.70 -1.11
C CYS A 141 -0.92 7.69 -1.42
N ALA A 142 0.14 7.24 -2.11
CA ALA A 142 1.22 8.12 -2.55
C ALA A 142 0.72 9.20 -3.53
N ASN A 143 -0.15 8.85 -4.47
CA ASN A 143 -0.76 9.83 -5.38
C ASN A 143 -1.59 10.88 -4.62
N SER A 144 -2.33 10.46 -3.59
CA SER A 144 -3.09 11.41 -2.74
C SER A 144 -2.17 12.30 -1.90
N LEU A 145 -1.03 11.79 -1.45
CA LEU A 145 -0.02 12.59 -0.76
C LEU A 145 0.59 13.65 -1.68
N GLU A 146 0.90 13.30 -2.92
CA GLU A 146 1.39 14.24 -3.93
C GLU A 146 0.36 15.33 -4.26
N ASP A 147 -0.93 14.97 -4.41
CA ASP A 147 -2.02 15.93 -4.59
C ASP A 147 -2.08 16.96 -3.46
N ILE A 148 -1.85 16.54 -2.21
CA ILE A 148 -1.82 17.45 -1.06
C ILE A 148 -0.68 18.46 -1.23
N VAL A 149 0.52 18.00 -1.55
CA VAL A 149 1.69 18.89 -1.74
C VAL A 149 1.44 19.91 -2.85
N ILE A 150 0.84 19.48 -3.96
CA ILE A 150 0.52 20.38 -5.08
C ILE A 150 -0.49 21.44 -4.66
N LYS A 151 -1.48 21.10 -3.85
CA LYS A 151 -2.52 22.03 -3.37
C LYS A 151 -2.02 22.98 -2.27
N MET A 152 -0.95 22.65 -1.58
CA MET A 152 -0.34 23.52 -0.55
C MET A 152 0.53 24.64 -1.13
N ARG A 153 0.87 24.60 -2.41
CA ARG A 153 1.61 25.65 -3.16
C ARG A 153 0.66 26.74 -3.61
#